data_7db04aeed12fece40cd537967ff3cffa
#
_entry.id   7db04aeed12fece40cd537967ff3cffa
#
_cell.length_a   1.000
_cell.length_b   1.000
_cell.length_c   1.000
_cell.angle_alpha   90.00
_cell.angle_beta   90.00
_cell.angle_gamma   90.00
#
_symmetry.space_group_name_H-M   'P 1'
#
loop_
_entity.id
_entity.type
_entity.pdbx_description
1 polymer ?
#
loop_
_entity_poly.entity_id
_entity_poly.type
_entity_poly.pdbx_seq_one_letter_code
_entity_poly.pdbx_strand_id
1 'polypeptide(L)'
;MTALIFLISCQDNDDRIGAIIPVPASYTNVLIKLPIAELEEGINKISGQHLFDGGFPLKKKKDSLFLKIKRKERIDIEYYQGRLHVVLPLNISAIIKSRLLGISISNAAKPIKFQAKAELSLELNIDERWDLEFDSRWETITWNEPPIFKVLGLKIDMAELIEKEIQTHERTLEETINAILQDQINLRAAVERLYRSIQKPLKVSATAMPFYFTNEAISLRGDFVKVEINDTLFFQLEHQSILRMNDAENSHQLLEVLPLRTNPLSRHTHISSFVELRLSFLKIEQVMDSLLVGKELNLEGIAAKVNRVEISPHEGFLKWNVTVEGDINGIISLFVVPIIDEDLVMRFSAFDYELPKMEGWAKITDWAMHRAIEKYVVNQSSYNMSPFLYSLDDLIVRGLNKSVLSKNIALDLDLNTFTLYSKGMNEDEIQFIFQIEGMAALSIKDKVFLKRE
;
A
#
# COMPACT_ATOMS: atom_id res chain seq x y z
N MET A 1 -10.99 37.55 -12.81
CA MET A 1 -12.11 37.41 -11.88
C MET A 1 -13.07 36.39 -12.47
N THR A 2 -12.75 35.10 -12.25
CA THR A 2 -13.44 33.96 -12.86
C THR A 2 -14.24 33.31 -11.74
N ALA A 3 -15.56 33.48 -11.81
CA ALA A 3 -16.50 32.91 -10.84
C ALA A 3 -16.50 31.37 -10.98
N LEU A 4 -16.02 30.70 -9.97
CA LEU A 4 -16.17 29.26 -9.80
C LEU A 4 -17.62 29.02 -9.36
N ILE A 5 -18.45 28.58 -10.30
CA ILE A 5 -19.83 28.15 -10.01
C ILE A 5 -19.66 26.76 -9.33
N PHE A 6 -19.75 26.74 -8.00
CA PHE A 6 -20.07 25.54 -7.26
C PHE A 6 -21.49 25.13 -7.64
N LEU A 7 -21.59 24.15 -8.51
CA LEU A 7 -22.83 23.39 -8.62
C LEU A 7 -22.95 22.58 -7.32
N ILE A 8 -23.59 23.17 -6.32
CA ILE A 8 -24.21 22.41 -5.25
C ILE A 8 -25.30 21.63 -5.96
N SER A 9 -25.02 20.35 -6.22
CA SER A 9 -26.03 19.35 -6.54
C SER A 9 -26.97 19.36 -5.34
N CYS A 10 -28.13 20.00 -5.48
CA CYS A 10 -29.27 19.66 -4.65
C CYS A 10 -29.47 18.17 -4.86
N GLN A 11 -29.07 17.34 -3.88
CA GLN A 11 -29.57 15.99 -3.76
C GLN A 11 -31.09 16.16 -3.58
N ASP A 12 -31.83 16.00 -4.67
CA ASP A 12 -33.24 15.67 -4.57
C ASP A 12 -33.28 14.42 -3.68
N ASN A 13 -33.97 14.55 -2.55
CA ASN A 13 -34.26 13.42 -1.64
C ASN A 13 -35.27 12.47 -2.33
N ASP A 14 -34.91 11.95 -3.50
CA ASP A 14 -35.56 10.80 -4.04
C ASP A 14 -34.98 9.60 -3.29
N ASP A 15 -35.70 9.12 -2.28
CA ASP A 15 -35.28 7.97 -1.44
C ASP A 15 -35.18 6.67 -2.25
N ARG A 16 -35.55 6.67 -3.52
CA ARG A 16 -35.49 5.51 -4.42
C ARG A 16 -34.06 5.04 -4.65
N ILE A 17 -33.92 3.74 -4.86
CA ILE A 17 -32.66 3.12 -5.23
C ILE A 17 -32.44 3.33 -6.74
N GLY A 18 -31.30 3.92 -7.10
CA GLY A 18 -30.93 4.14 -8.50
C GLY A 18 -30.47 2.84 -9.21
N ALA A 19 -30.02 3.00 -10.45
CA ALA A 19 -29.35 1.92 -11.15
C ALA A 19 -27.93 1.69 -10.58
N ILE A 20 -27.39 0.49 -10.77
CA ILE A 20 -26.00 0.18 -10.44
C ILE A 20 -25.06 1.11 -11.25
N ILE A 21 -24.10 1.72 -10.59
CA ILE A 21 -23.12 2.59 -11.22
C ILE A 21 -21.71 1.95 -11.14
N PRO A 22 -20.80 2.31 -12.05
CA PRO A 22 -19.40 1.93 -11.93
C PRO A 22 -18.79 2.44 -10.63
N VAL A 23 -18.00 1.61 -9.97
CA VAL A 23 -17.27 2.00 -8.75
C VAL A 23 -16.17 2.99 -9.11
N PRO A 24 -16.13 4.17 -8.45
CA PRO A 24 -15.01 5.07 -8.63
C PRO A 24 -13.69 4.41 -8.21
N ALA A 25 -12.60 4.79 -8.88
CA ALA A 25 -11.30 4.30 -8.51
C ALA A 25 -10.86 4.84 -7.14
N SER A 26 -10.36 3.95 -6.30
CA SER A 26 -9.78 4.26 -5.00
C SER A 26 -8.33 4.70 -5.16
N TYR A 27 -7.91 5.68 -4.38
CA TYR A 27 -6.54 6.17 -4.32
C TYR A 27 -6.00 6.03 -2.90
N THR A 28 -4.94 5.27 -2.77
CA THR A 28 -4.22 5.11 -1.50
C THR A 28 -2.80 5.58 -1.70
N ASN A 29 -2.44 6.65 -1.03
CA ASN A 29 -1.11 7.23 -1.07
C ASN A 29 -0.43 7.06 0.29
N VAL A 30 0.62 6.26 0.33
CA VAL A 30 1.32 5.87 1.55
C VAL A 30 2.73 6.41 1.53
N LEU A 31 3.16 6.98 2.64
CA LEU A 31 4.53 7.40 2.85
C LEU A 31 5.29 6.33 3.65
N ILE A 32 6.29 5.74 3.02
CA ILE A 32 7.16 4.74 3.63
C ILE A 32 8.39 5.45 4.21
N LYS A 33 8.60 5.32 5.51
CA LYS A 33 9.74 5.89 6.22
C LYS A 33 10.86 4.87 6.32
N LEU A 34 12.03 5.22 5.81
CA LEU A 34 13.25 4.41 5.89
C LEU A 34 14.31 5.21 6.66
N PRO A 35 14.56 4.90 7.94
CA PRO A 35 15.62 5.54 8.70
C PRO A 35 16.99 5.27 8.08
N ILE A 36 17.83 6.28 7.96
CA ILE A 36 19.20 6.15 7.40
C ILE A 36 20.04 5.17 8.22
N ALA A 37 19.89 5.17 9.54
CA ALA A 37 20.59 4.23 10.41
C ALA A 37 20.33 2.75 10.06
N GLU A 38 19.12 2.41 9.61
CA GLU A 38 18.78 1.06 9.17
C GLU A 38 19.47 0.71 7.84
N LEU A 39 19.53 1.68 6.92
CA LEU A 39 20.25 1.54 5.65
C LEU A 39 21.75 1.37 5.91
N GLU A 40 22.33 2.20 6.78
CA GLU A 40 23.73 2.15 7.18
C GLU A 40 24.09 0.81 7.82
N GLU A 41 23.28 0.34 8.78
CA GLU A 41 23.51 -0.95 9.43
C GLU A 41 23.46 -2.10 8.42
N GLY A 42 22.51 -2.04 7.49
CA GLY A 42 22.36 -3.01 6.42
C GLY A 42 23.60 -3.08 5.53
N ILE A 43 24.01 -1.95 4.99
CA ILE A 43 25.20 -1.84 4.12
C ILE A 43 26.45 -2.30 4.86
N ASN A 44 26.60 -1.94 6.12
CA ASN A 44 27.75 -2.35 6.94
C ASN A 44 27.84 -3.84 7.22
N LYS A 45 26.69 -4.53 7.31
CA LYS A 45 26.69 -6.01 7.52
C LYS A 45 27.13 -6.79 6.29
N ILE A 46 26.83 -6.28 5.12
CA ILE A 46 26.88 -7.02 3.87
C ILE A 46 28.06 -6.59 3.01
N SER A 47 28.47 -5.33 3.07
CA SER A 47 29.61 -4.85 2.29
C SER A 47 30.89 -5.59 2.69
N GLY A 48 31.41 -6.40 1.75
CA GLY A 48 32.66 -7.11 1.92
C GLY A 48 33.84 -6.18 2.23
N GLN A 49 34.90 -6.73 2.83
CA GLN A 49 36.09 -5.91 3.12
C GLN A 49 36.85 -5.48 1.85
N HIS A 50 36.68 -6.15 0.71
CA HIS A 50 37.38 -5.88 -0.53
C HIS A 50 36.52 -5.04 -1.46
N LEU A 51 36.97 -3.79 -1.74
CA LEU A 51 36.28 -2.88 -2.63
C LEU A 51 36.88 -2.86 -4.05
N PHE A 52 38.22 -2.99 -4.14
CA PHE A 52 38.91 -2.98 -5.42
C PHE A 52 40.22 -3.76 -5.36
N ASP A 53 40.60 -4.46 -6.44
CA ASP A 53 41.88 -5.12 -6.63
C ASP A 53 42.23 -5.07 -8.13
N GLY A 54 43.08 -4.14 -8.53
CA GLY A 54 43.38 -3.92 -9.94
C GLY A 54 44.66 -3.15 -10.21
N GLY A 55 45.11 -3.23 -11.46
CA GLY A 55 46.33 -2.58 -11.92
C GLY A 55 46.06 -1.56 -13.02
N PHE A 56 46.70 -0.41 -12.92
CA PHE A 56 46.60 0.67 -13.88
C PHE A 56 47.93 0.91 -14.59
N PRO A 57 47.97 1.03 -15.92
CA PRO A 57 49.15 1.45 -16.64
C PRO A 57 49.43 2.92 -16.37
N LEU A 58 50.62 3.26 -15.91
CA LEU A 58 51.04 4.64 -15.79
C LEU A 58 51.45 5.22 -17.17
N LYS A 59 51.57 6.56 -17.25
CA LYS A 59 51.85 7.29 -18.51
C LYS A 59 53.00 6.72 -19.37
N LYS A 60 54.01 6.10 -18.76
CA LYS A 60 55.02 5.34 -19.49
C LYS A 60 54.56 3.89 -19.60
N LYS A 61 54.35 3.37 -20.82
CA LYS A 61 53.83 2.03 -21.14
C LYS A 61 54.48 0.85 -20.39
N LYS A 62 55.56 1.05 -19.63
CA LYS A 62 56.28 0.03 -18.83
C LYS A 62 56.07 0.18 -17.35
N ASP A 63 55.41 1.22 -16.92
CA ASP A 63 55.11 1.47 -15.51
C ASP A 63 53.67 1.11 -15.19
N SER A 64 53.44 0.52 -14.03
CA SER A 64 52.11 0.13 -13.57
C SER A 64 51.96 0.36 -12.07
N LEU A 65 50.75 0.77 -11.69
CA LEU A 65 50.32 0.95 -10.31
C LEU A 65 49.23 -0.15 -10.05
N PHE A 66 49.43 -0.99 -9.05
CA PHE A 66 48.42 -1.93 -8.58
C PHE A 66 47.89 -1.40 -7.26
N LEU A 67 46.59 -1.24 -7.18
CA LEU A 67 45.88 -0.82 -5.97
C LEU A 67 45.02 -1.97 -5.46
N LYS A 68 45.11 -2.18 -4.16
CA LYS A 68 44.18 -3.03 -3.42
C LYS A 68 43.53 -2.18 -2.36
N ILE A 69 42.22 -1.94 -2.53
CA ILE A 69 41.42 -1.08 -1.66
C ILE A 69 40.51 -1.98 -0.82
N LYS A 70 40.58 -1.78 0.49
CA LYS A 70 39.72 -2.50 1.43
C LYS A 70 39.03 -1.48 2.35
N ARG A 71 37.82 -1.80 2.74
CA ARG A 71 37.15 -1.08 3.82
C ARG A 71 37.93 -1.29 5.13
N LYS A 72 38.12 -0.23 5.90
CA LYS A 72 38.82 -0.28 7.19
C LYS A 72 37.84 -0.42 8.37
N GLU A 73 36.82 0.40 8.39
CA GLU A 73 35.86 0.57 9.49
C GLU A 73 34.41 0.59 8.95
N ARG A 74 33.45 0.92 9.79
CA ARG A 74 32.06 1.12 9.37
C ARG A 74 31.96 2.27 8.36
N ILE A 75 31.01 2.14 7.46
CA ILE A 75 30.60 3.19 6.54
C ILE A 75 29.62 4.06 7.30
N ASP A 76 29.80 5.38 7.27
CA ASP A 76 28.85 6.35 7.78
C ASP A 76 28.00 6.87 6.63
N ILE A 77 26.71 7.01 6.86
CA ILE A 77 25.75 7.50 5.86
C ILE A 77 24.91 8.61 6.48
N GLU A 78 24.90 9.77 5.83
CA GLU A 78 24.06 10.90 6.17
C GLU A 78 23.16 11.26 4.98
N TYR A 79 21.98 11.80 5.23
CA TYR A 79 21.07 12.26 4.19
C TYR A 79 20.86 13.76 4.32
N TYR A 80 21.37 14.51 3.36
CA TYR A 80 21.14 15.96 3.27
C TYR A 80 21.16 16.43 1.81
N GLN A 81 20.49 17.55 1.55
CA GLN A 81 20.35 18.13 0.20
C GLN A 81 19.79 17.15 -0.86
N GLY A 82 18.93 16.21 -0.44
CA GLY A 82 18.33 15.23 -1.34
C GLY A 82 19.27 14.12 -1.81
N ARG A 83 20.46 13.99 -1.18
CA ARG A 83 21.49 12.99 -1.51
C ARG A 83 21.93 12.23 -0.27
N LEU A 84 22.34 10.99 -0.46
CA LEU A 84 23.05 10.22 0.56
C LEU A 84 24.54 10.58 0.49
N HIS A 85 25.09 11.05 1.59
CA HIS A 85 26.52 11.29 1.75
C HIS A 85 27.14 10.11 2.47
N VAL A 86 28.05 9.44 1.79
CA VAL A 86 28.66 8.19 2.25
C VAL A 86 30.12 8.40 2.50
N VAL A 87 30.54 8.17 3.73
CA VAL A 87 31.95 8.23 4.13
C VAL A 87 32.51 6.81 4.24
N LEU A 88 33.49 6.52 3.38
CA LEU A 88 34.15 5.22 3.27
C LEU A 88 35.55 5.27 3.86
N PRO A 89 35.78 4.72 5.06
CA PRO A 89 37.12 4.55 5.59
C PRO A 89 37.89 3.46 4.85
N LEU A 90 39.02 3.80 4.25
CA LEU A 90 39.76 2.93 3.33
C LEU A 90 41.15 2.55 3.87
N ASN A 91 41.50 1.28 3.70
CA ASN A 91 42.86 0.77 3.71
C ASN A 91 43.32 0.53 2.29
N ILE A 92 44.30 1.27 1.84
CA ILE A 92 44.82 1.17 0.48
C ILE A 92 46.23 0.58 0.55
N SER A 93 46.47 -0.40 -0.32
CA SER A 93 47.79 -1.01 -0.52
C SER A 93 48.22 -0.80 -1.96
N ALA A 94 49.34 -0.12 -2.16
CA ALA A 94 49.87 0.20 -3.49
C ALA A 94 51.16 -0.57 -3.79
N ILE A 95 51.19 -1.17 -4.99
CA ILE A 95 52.38 -1.76 -5.57
C ILE A 95 52.70 -1.00 -6.86
N ILE A 96 53.90 -0.41 -6.90
CA ILE A 96 54.40 0.30 -8.06
C ILE A 96 55.44 -0.57 -8.75
N LYS A 97 55.27 -0.77 -10.06
CA LYS A 97 56.29 -1.33 -10.93
C LYS A 97 56.68 -0.29 -11.94
N SER A 98 57.94 0.16 -11.89
CA SER A 98 58.47 1.22 -12.76
C SER A 98 59.85 0.86 -13.24
N ARG A 99 60.28 1.44 -14.37
CA ARG A 99 61.65 1.40 -14.85
C ARG A 99 62.24 2.80 -14.80
N LEU A 100 63.13 3.00 -13.80
CA LEU A 100 63.86 4.27 -13.65
C LEU A 100 65.31 4.04 -14.09
N LEU A 101 65.81 4.84 -15.03
CA LEU A 101 67.19 4.74 -15.55
C LEU A 101 67.65 3.35 -15.93
N GLY A 102 66.71 2.57 -16.54
CA GLY A 102 67.03 1.19 -16.98
C GLY A 102 66.90 0.12 -15.88
N ILE A 103 66.74 0.50 -14.61
CA ILE A 103 66.59 -0.39 -13.46
C ILE A 103 65.11 -0.63 -13.20
N SER A 104 64.71 -1.89 -13.08
CA SER A 104 63.32 -2.25 -12.73
C SER A 104 63.14 -2.10 -11.22
N ILE A 105 62.28 -1.17 -10.84
CA ILE A 105 61.93 -0.88 -9.43
C ILE A 105 60.55 -1.47 -9.17
N SER A 106 60.44 -2.30 -8.14
CA SER A 106 59.16 -2.81 -7.67
C SER A 106 59.14 -2.88 -6.15
N ASN A 107 58.09 -2.45 -5.54
CA ASN A 107 57.85 -2.62 -4.12
C ASN A 107 56.92 -3.80 -3.78
N ALA A 108 56.79 -4.74 -4.70
CA ALA A 108 55.89 -5.93 -4.53
C ALA A 108 56.15 -6.73 -3.25
N ALA A 109 57.45 -6.80 -2.82
CA ALA A 109 57.82 -7.49 -1.58
C ALA A 109 57.34 -6.73 -0.31
N LYS A 110 57.14 -5.42 -0.38
CA LYS A 110 56.64 -4.56 0.71
C LYS A 110 55.73 -3.49 0.17
N PRO A 111 54.46 -3.82 -0.06
CA PRO A 111 53.46 -2.86 -0.53
C PRO A 111 53.38 -1.65 0.42
N ILE A 112 53.18 -0.46 -0.17
CA ILE A 112 52.93 0.74 0.62
C ILE A 112 51.48 0.69 1.09
N LYS A 113 51.30 0.85 2.40
CA LYS A 113 49.97 0.86 3.04
C LYS A 113 49.69 2.27 3.56
N PHE A 114 48.53 2.78 3.28
CA PHE A 114 48.03 4.04 3.77
C PHE A 114 46.53 4.00 3.98
N GLN A 115 46.02 4.99 4.67
CA GLN A 115 44.62 5.10 5.03
C GLN A 115 44.06 6.40 4.50
N ALA A 116 42.83 6.31 4.00
CA ALA A 116 42.11 7.47 3.51
C ALA A 116 40.63 7.37 3.91
N LYS A 117 39.94 8.49 3.84
CA LYS A 117 38.48 8.55 3.84
C LYS A 117 38.08 9.04 2.46
N ALA A 118 37.23 8.29 1.81
CA ALA A 118 36.57 8.72 0.57
C ALA A 118 35.15 9.16 0.86
N GLU A 119 34.77 10.30 0.33
CA GLU A 119 33.44 10.86 0.46
C GLU A 119 32.75 10.81 -0.89
N LEU A 120 31.55 10.23 -0.91
CA LEU A 120 30.70 10.12 -2.09
C LEU A 120 29.33 10.71 -1.80
N SER A 121 28.72 11.33 -2.79
CA SER A 121 27.31 11.66 -2.76
C SER A 121 26.54 10.78 -3.73
N LEU A 122 25.42 10.21 -3.28
CA LEU A 122 24.59 9.31 -4.06
C LEU A 122 23.19 9.91 -4.20
N GLU A 123 22.73 10.08 -5.41
CA GLU A 123 21.34 10.38 -5.69
C GLU A 123 20.60 9.08 -5.96
N LEU A 124 19.49 8.90 -5.25
CA LEU A 124 18.63 7.73 -5.40
C LEU A 124 17.56 8.00 -6.44
N ASN A 125 17.47 7.14 -7.44
CA ASN A 125 16.43 7.14 -8.45
C ASN A 125 15.83 5.73 -8.56
N ILE A 126 14.67 5.63 -9.18
CA ILE A 126 14.00 4.36 -9.43
C ILE A 126 13.64 4.32 -10.90
N ASP A 127 14.04 3.27 -11.59
CA ASP A 127 13.69 3.07 -13.00
C ASP A 127 12.21 2.65 -13.18
N GLU A 128 11.78 2.50 -14.42
CA GLU A 128 10.44 2.07 -14.77
C GLU A 128 10.11 0.62 -14.31
N ARG A 129 11.13 -0.17 -14.00
CA ARG A 129 10.99 -1.57 -13.54
C ARG A 129 11.06 -1.72 -12.04
N TRP A 130 11.09 -0.61 -11.30
CA TRP A 130 11.26 -0.58 -9.85
C TRP A 130 12.66 -0.95 -9.36
N ASP A 131 13.65 -0.97 -10.24
CA ASP A 131 15.03 -1.17 -9.84
C ASP A 131 15.63 0.15 -9.36
N LEU A 132 16.45 0.10 -8.31
CA LEU A 132 17.14 1.27 -7.78
C LEU A 132 18.30 1.63 -8.68
N GLU A 133 18.41 2.89 -9.00
CA GLU A 133 19.54 3.49 -9.69
C GLU A 133 20.23 4.49 -8.76
N PHE A 134 21.55 4.47 -8.77
CA PHE A 134 22.37 5.38 -7.97
C PHE A 134 23.17 6.24 -8.93
N ASP A 135 23.00 7.56 -8.85
CA ASP A 135 23.89 8.53 -9.49
C ASP A 135 24.93 8.93 -8.44
N SER A 136 26.08 8.27 -8.47
CA SER A 136 27.18 8.46 -7.53
C SER A 136 28.15 9.50 -8.04
N ARG A 137 28.68 10.34 -7.13
CA ARG A 137 29.72 11.31 -7.41
C ARG A 137 30.77 11.27 -6.33
N TRP A 138 32.01 11.22 -6.72
CA TRP A 138 33.11 11.42 -5.81
C TRP A 138 33.20 12.89 -5.43
N GLU A 139 33.27 13.15 -4.12
CA GLU A 139 33.44 14.51 -3.64
C GLU A 139 34.89 14.78 -3.24
N THR A 140 35.44 13.94 -2.37
CA THR A 140 36.82 14.14 -1.92
C THR A 140 37.45 12.85 -1.39
N ILE A 141 38.80 12.85 -1.35
CA ILE A 141 39.59 11.84 -0.65
C ILE A 141 40.48 12.54 0.33
N THR A 142 40.29 12.25 1.59
CA THR A 142 41.09 12.78 2.69
C THR A 142 42.10 11.74 3.19
N TRP A 143 43.37 12.02 3.10
CA TRP A 143 44.43 11.14 3.57
C TRP A 143 44.66 11.31 5.07
N ASN A 144 44.63 10.19 5.82
CA ASN A 144 45.03 10.25 7.25
C ASN A 144 46.51 10.49 7.39
N GLU A 145 47.31 9.92 6.48
CA GLU A 145 48.73 10.15 6.33
C GLU A 145 49.06 10.24 4.85
N PRO A 146 49.86 11.23 4.40
CA PRO A 146 50.24 11.35 3.00
C PRO A 146 50.92 10.06 2.51
N PRO A 147 50.48 9.51 1.35
CA PRO A 147 51.10 8.30 0.79
C PRO A 147 52.46 8.60 0.21
N ILE A 148 53.49 8.64 1.06
CA ILE A 148 54.87 8.96 0.68
C ILE A 148 55.60 7.67 0.34
N PHE A 149 56.11 7.58 -0.89
CA PHE A 149 56.97 6.53 -1.35
C PHE A 149 58.45 6.96 -1.21
N LYS A 150 59.23 6.17 -0.47
CA LYS A 150 60.69 6.42 -0.28
C LYS A 150 61.49 5.47 -1.14
N VAL A 151 62.23 6.03 -2.13
CA VAL A 151 63.12 5.26 -3.01
C VAL A 151 64.47 5.97 -3.10
N LEU A 152 65.55 5.26 -2.81
CA LEU A 152 66.94 5.78 -2.88
C LEU A 152 67.14 7.15 -2.18
N GLY A 153 66.46 7.32 -1.03
CA GLY A 153 66.54 8.58 -0.26
C GLY A 153 65.60 9.69 -0.72
N LEU A 154 64.93 9.56 -1.86
CA LEU A 154 63.93 10.49 -2.35
C LEU A 154 62.56 10.19 -1.77
N LYS A 155 61.85 11.23 -1.33
CA LYS A 155 60.46 11.15 -0.90
C LYS A 155 59.58 11.57 -2.08
N ILE A 156 58.73 10.67 -2.57
CA ILE A 156 57.77 10.94 -3.63
C ILE A 156 56.41 10.93 -3.00
N ASP A 157 55.71 12.06 -3.07
CA ASP A 157 54.29 12.12 -2.71
C ASP A 157 53.47 11.43 -3.79
N MET A 158 52.69 10.45 -3.36
CA MET A 158 51.86 9.64 -4.26
C MET A 158 50.39 10.07 -4.24
N ALA A 159 49.99 11.03 -3.40
CA ALA A 159 48.62 11.45 -3.24
C ALA A 159 48.03 11.88 -4.55
N GLU A 160 48.65 12.85 -5.21
CA GLU A 160 48.19 13.38 -6.51
C GLU A 160 48.09 12.28 -7.60
N LEU A 161 49.07 11.36 -7.61
CA LEU A 161 49.03 10.26 -8.57
C LEU A 161 47.86 9.29 -8.32
N ILE A 162 47.63 8.94 -7.08
CA ILE A 162 46.56 8.01 -6.70
C ILE A 162 45.19 8.66 -6.90
N GLU A 163 45.03 9.92 -6.50
CA GLU A 163 43.82 10.69 -6.71
C GLU A 163 43.47 10.79 -8.20
N LYS A 164 44.48 11.10 -9.02
CA LYS A 164 44.30 11.17 -10.46
C LYS A 164 43.92 9.82 -11.08
N GLU A 165 44.52 8.73 -10.62
CA GLU A 165 44.13 7.37 -11.11
C GLU A 165 42.76 7.00 -10.59
N ILE A 166 42.37 7.34 -9.37
CA ILE A 166 41.02 7.14 -8.86
C ILE A 166 40.02 7.95 -9.69
N GLN A 167 40.28 9.23 -9.95
CA GLN A 167 39.43 10.06 -10.82
C GLN A 167 39.33 9.53 -12.24
N THR A 168 40.44 9.02 -12.80
CA THR A 168 40.43 8.42 -14.14
C THR A 168 39.56 7.16 -14.22
N HIS A 169 39.41 6.45 -13.10
CA HIS A 169 38.61 5.23 -12.97
C HIS A 169 37.36 5.42 -12.10
N GLU A 170 36.97 6.66 -11.85
CA GLU A 170 35.80 7.03 -11.07
C GLU A 170 34.58 6.23 -11.47
N ARG A 171 34.27 6.20 -12.77
CA ARG A 171 33.14 5.46 -13.30
C ARG A 171 33.15 3.97 -12.98
N THR A 172 34.32 3.31 -13.04
CA THR A 172 34.41 1.88 -12.70
C THR A 172 34.19 1.62 -11.23
N LEU A 173 34.63 2.55 -10.37
CA LEU A 173 34.40 2.48 -8.93
C LEU A 173 32.93 2.74 -8.59
N GLU A 174 32.34 3.74 -9.24
CA GLU A 174 30.91 4.05 -9.11
C GLU A 174 30.05 2.85 -9.56
N GLU A 175 30.32 2.28 -10.72
CA GLU A 175 29.64 1.06 -11.21
C GLU A 175 29.75 -0.11 -10.20
N THR A 176 30.92 -0.26 -9.56
CA THR A 176 31.13 -1.28 -8.55
C THR A 176 30.33 -1.01 -7.27
N ILE A 177 30.30 0.22 -6.80
CA ILE A 177 29.52 0.64 -5.62
C ILE A 177 28.03 0.48 -5.91
N ASN A 178 27.59 0.96 -7.07
CA ASN A 178 26.20 0.84 -7.50
C ASN A 178 25.76 -0.63 -7.56
N ALA A 179 26.58 -1.50 -8.14
CA ALA A 179 26.29 -2.94 -8.19
C ALA A 179 26.17 -3.57 -6.79
N ILE A 180 27.05 -3.18 -5.86
CA ILE A 180 26.96 -3.63 -4.46
C ILE A 180 25.68 -3.15 -3.81
N LEU A 181 25.31 -1.88 -3.99
CA LEU A 181 24.09 -1.31 -3.40
C LEU A 181 22.83 -1.92 -4.00
N GLN A 182 22.79 -2.08 -5.32
CA GLN A 182 21.67 -2.73 -6.02
C GLN A 182 21.48 -4.19 -5.61
N ASP A 183 22.58 -4.94 -5.46
CA ASP A 183 22.49 -6.34 -4.99
C ASP A 183 21.90 -6.44 -3.57
N GLN A 184 22.10 -5.43 -2.76
CA GLN A 184 21.68 -5.41 -1.35
C GLN A 184 20.26 -4.87 -1.15
N ILE A 185 19.85 -3.89 -1.95
CA ILE A 185 18.54 -3.23 -1.83
C ILE A 185 17.65 -3.70 -2.98
N ASN A 186 16.82 -4.70 -2.74
CA ASN A 186 15.90 -5.21 -3.75
C ASN A 186 14.51 -4.57 -3.59
N LEU A 187 14.39 -3.29 -4.00
CA LEU A 187 13.13 -2.55 -3.95
C LEU A 187 12.05 -3.24 -4.78
N ARG A 188 12.38 -3.67 -6.00
CA ARG A 188 11.44 -4.36 -6.90
C ARG A 188 10.80 -5.57 -6.24
N ALA A 189 11.60 -6.45 -5.64
CA ALA A 189 11.05 -7.63 -4.96
C ALA A 189 10.19 -7.27 -3.74
N ALA A 190 10.49 -6.17 -3.06
CA ALA A 190 9.67 -5.68 -1.95
C ALA A 190 8.31 -5.16 -2.45
N VAL A 191 8.33 -4.31 -3.48
CA VAL A 191 7.12 -3.76 -4.12
C VAL A 191 6.28 -4.88 -4.74
N GLU A 192 6.89 -5.85 -5.41
CA GLU A 192 6.20 -7.00 -6.00
C GLU A 192 5.49 -7.86 -4.95
N ARG A 193 6.16 -8.13 -3.82
CA ARG A 193 5.51 -8.84 -2.69
C ARG A 193 4.33 -8.06 -2.14
N LEU A 194 4.48 -6.75 -1.94
CA LEU A 194 3.39 -5.89 -1.50
C LEU A 194 2.23 -5.94 -2.48
N TYR A 195 2.50 -5.73 -3.77
CA TYR A 195 1.51 -5.72 -4.84
C TYR A 195 0.71 -7.02 -4.93
N ARG A 196 1.38 -8.16 -4.91
CA ARG A 196 0.72 -9.48 -4.89
C ARG A 196 -0.13 -9.71 -3.65
N SER A 197 0.27 -9.13 -2.56
CA SER A 197 -0.37 -9.35 -1.26
C SER A 197 -1.64 -8.56 -1.09
N ILE A 198 -1.64 -7.30 -1.54
CA ILE A 198 -2.82 -6.43 -1.47
C ILE A 198 -3.96 -6.91 -2.38
N GLN A 199 -3.66 -7.74 -3.38
CA GLN A 199 -4.66 -8.32 -4.29
C GLN A 199 -5.30 -9.61 -3.75
N LYS A 200 -4.75 -10.23 -2.70
CA LYS A 200 -5.32 -11.46 -2.15
C LYS A 200 -6.65 -11.17 -1.46
N PRO A 201 -7.70 -11.96 -1.76
CA PRO A 201 -8.96 -11.81 -1.07
C PRO A 201 -8.80 -11.96 0.45
N LEU A 202 -9.38 -11.04 1.20
CA LEU A 202 -9.40 -11.09 2.66
C LEU A 202 -10.80 -11.50 3.12
N LYS A 203 -10.88 -12.60 3.85
CA LYS A 203 -12.14 -13.05 4.46
C LYS A 203 -12.47 -12.19 5.68
N VAL A 204 -13.63 -11.55 5.65
CA VAL A 204 -14.19 -10.78 6.75
C VAL A 204 -15.18 -11.67 7.50
N SER A 205 -14.84 -12.07 8.73
CA SER A 205 -15.65 -13.00 9.54
C SER A 205 -16.40 -12.32 10.68
N ALA A 206 -16.48 -10.98 10.66
CA ALA A 206 -17.08 -10.22 11.78
C ALA A 206 -18.62 -10.25 11.80
N THR A 207 -19.24 -10.89 10.82
CA THR A 207 -20.70 -10.92 10.65
C THR A 207 -21.21 -12.35 10.55
N ALA A 208 -22.54 -12.53 10.71
CA ALA A 208 -23.19 -13.82 10.48
C ALA A 208 -22.98 -14.36 9.06
N MET A 209 -22.64 -13.48 8.12
CA MET A 209 -22.29 -13.82 6.74
C MET A 209 -20.79 -13.54 6.51
N PRO A 210 -20.04 -14.48 5.93
CA PRO A 210 -18.68 -14.22 5.49
C PRO A 210 -18.70 -13.33 4.26
N PHE A 211 -17.93 -12.24 4.30
CA PHE A 211 -17.63 -11.42 3.14
C PHE A 211 -16.18 -11.60 2.74
N TYR A 212 -15.90 -11.36 1.46
CA TYR A 212 -14.55 -11.36 0.91
C TYR A 212 -14.26 -9.97 0.36
N PHE A 213 -13.27 -9.33 0.97
CA PHE A 213 -12.74 -8.06 0.49
C PHE A 213 -11.71 -8.32 -0.59
N THR A 214 -11.90 -7.75 -1.76
CA THR A 214 -11.02 -7.88 -2.92
C THR A 214 -10.53 -6.52 -3.37
N ASN A 215 -9.28 -6.48 -3.80
CA ASN A 215 -8.61 -5.28 -4.28
C ASN A 215 -8.09 -5.53 -5.70
N GLU A 216 -8.76 -4.95 -6.67
CA GLU A 216 -8.38 -5.00 -8.08
C GLU A 216 -7.48 -3.83 -8.41
N ALA A 217 -6.18 -4.08 -8.50
CA ALA A 217 -5.20 -3.05 -8.76
C ALA A 217 -5.28 -2.52 -10.19
N ILE A 218 -5.33 -1.20 -10.35
CA ILE A 218 -5.34 -0.51 -11.65
C ILE A 218 -3.94 0.00 -11.98
N SER A 219 -3.30 0.69 -11.02
CA SER A 219 -1.96 1.23 -11.20
C SER A 219 -1.21 1.30 -9.88
N LEU A 220 0.10 1.29 -9.99
CA LEU A 220 1.01 1.48 -8.87
C LEU A 220 2.06 2.52 -9.29
N ARG A 221 2.28 3.52 -8.44
CA ARG A 221 3.21 4.62 -8.69
C ARG A 221 4.11 4.79 -7.48
N GLY A 222 5.33 5.18 -7.68
CA GLY A 222 6.24 5.38 -6.54
C GLY A 222 7.44 6.22 -6.88
N ASP A 223 7.93 6.99 -5.88
CA ASP A 223 9.13 7.77 -6.00
C ASP A 223 9.70 8.15 -4.63
N PHE A 224 10.97 8.53 -4.58
CA PHE A 224 11.55 9.10 -3.39
C PHE A 224 11.11 10.55 -3.20
N VAL A 225 10.74 10.89 -1.98
CA VAL A 225 10.40 12.25 -1.61
C VAL A 225 11.65 12.92 -1.06
N LYS A 226 12.13 13.92 -1.79
CA LYS A 226 13.34 14.69 -1.41
C LYS A 226 12.99 15.72 -0.32
N VAL A 227 12.80 15.23 0.91
CA VAL A 227 12.53 16.07 2.09
C VAL A 227 13.55 15.73 3.18
N GLU A 228 14.20 16.73 3.72
CA GLU A 228 15.15 16.58 4.83
C GLU A 228 14.40 16.58 6.16
N ILE A 229 14.09 15.41 6.67
CA ILE A 229 13.49 15.25 7.98
C ILE A 229 14.26 14.15 8.73
N ASN A 230 15.06 14.54 9.73
CA ASN A 230 15.63 13.66 10.76
C ASN A 230 16.27 12.37 10.22
N ASP A 231 17.24 12.47 9.33
CA ASP A 231 17.98 11.31 8.80
C ASP A 231 17.08 10.17 8.31
N THR A 232 16.00 10.52 7.63
CA THR A 232 15.02 9.57 7.13
C THR A 232 14.78 9.78 5.64
N LEU A 233 14.90 8.73 4.88
CA LEU A 233 14.42 8.68 3.50
C LEU A 233 12.92 8.40 3.49
N PHE A 234 12.22 9.09 2.61
CA PHE A 234 10.81 8.88 2.39
C PHE A 234 10.60 8.33 0.98
N PHE A 235 9.93 7.20 0.91
CA PHE A 235 9.46 6.63 -0.33
C PHE A 235 7.94 6.72 -0.38
N GLN A 236 7.41 7.41 -1.37
CA GLN A 236 5.99 7.55 -1.60
C GLN A 236 5.50 6.44 -2.53
N LEU A 237 4.45 5.76 -2.14
CA LEU A 237 3.79 4.73 -2.93
C LEU A 237 2.32 5.09 -3.09
N GLU A 238 1.88 5.29 -4.32
CA GLU A 238 0.49 5.55 -4.68
C GLU A 238 -0.08 4.32 -5.38
N HIS A 239 -1.19 3.82 -4.86
CA HIS A 239 -1.92 2.69 -5.40
C HIS A 239 -3.31 3.13 -5.82
N GLN A 240 -3.69 2.85 -7.06
CA GLN A 240 -5.03 3.03 -7.58
C GLN A 240 -5.68 1.67 -7.78
N SER A 241 -6.91 1.52 -7.30
CA SER A 241 -7.62 0.24 -7.33
C SER A 241 -9.12 0.38 -7.29
N ILE A 242 -9.81 -0.73 -7.55
CA ILE A 242 -11.23 -0.90 -7.26
C ILE A 242 -11.35 -1.88 -6.09
N LEU A 243 -12.02 -1.43 -5.02
CA LEU A 243 -12.23 -2.23 -3.83
C LEU A 243 -13.65 -2.79 -3.83
N ARG A 244 -13.77 -4.11 -3.67
CA ARG A 244 -15.07 -4.78 -3.65
C ARG A 244 -15.20 -5.70 -2.47
N MET A 245 -16.42 -5.81 -2.01
CA MET A 245 -16.84 -6.80 -1.03
C MET A 245 -17.96 -7.62 -1.59
N ASN A 246 -17.74 -8.92 -1.64
CA ASN A 246 -18.65 -9.89 -2.18
C ASN A 246 -19.00 -10.94 -1.11
N ASP A 247 -20.18 -11.51 -1.22
CA ASP A 247 -20.64 -12.61 -0.37
C ASP A 247 -20.04 -13.97 -0.76
N ALA A 248 -19.29 -14.03 -1.85
CA ALA A 248 -18.59 -15.21 -2.35
C ALA A 248 -17.10 -14.91 -2.59
N GLU A 249 -16.25 -15.92 -2.41
CA GLU A 249 -14.85 -15.87 -2.80
C GLU A 249 -14.76 -15.91 -4.34
N ASN A 250 -14.95 -14.75 -4.96
CA ASN A 250 -14.70 -14.62 -6.38
C ASN A 250 -13.20 -14.70 -6.63
N SER A 251 -12.77 -15.68 -7.42
CA SER A 251 -11.40 -15.77 -7.90
C SER A 251 -11.14 -14.64 -8.90
N HIS A 252 -10.81 -13.44 -8.39
CA HIS A 252 -10.28 -12.42 -9.26
C HIS A 252 -8.93 -12.91 -9.79
N GLN A 253 -8.74 -12.73 -11.09
CA GLN A 253 -7.48 -13.04 -11.73
C GLN A 253 -6.43 -12.10 -11.14
N LEU A 254 -5.59 -12.63 -10.25
CA LEU A 254 -4.48 -11.85 -9.69
C LEU A 254 -3.60 -11.40 -10.84
N LEU A 255 -3.33 -10.11 -10.92
CA LEU A 255 -2.34 -9.60 -11.85
C LEU A 255 -0.96 -10.03 -11.36
N GLU A 256 -0.39 -11.05 -12.02
CA GLU A 256 0.90 -11.63 -11.62
C GLU A 256 2.07 -10.67 -11.90
N VAL A 257 1.89 -9.78 -12.87
CA VAL A 257 2.95 -8.87 -13.33
C VAL A 257 2.82 -7.52 -12.63
N LEU A 258 3.91 -7.12 -11.97
CA LEU A 258 4.04 -5.78 -11.40
C LEU A 258 3.94 -4.74 -12.53
N PRO A 259 3.06 -3.73 -12.43
CA PRO A 259 2.98 -2.68 -13.44
C PRO A 259 4.29 -1.86 -13.48
N LEU A 260 4.56 -1.26 -14.64
CA LEU A 260 5.69 -0.34 -14.76
C LEU A 260 5.49 0.86 -13.83
N ARG A 261 6.59 1.31 -13.24
CA ARG A 261 6.58 2.46 -12.33
C ARG A 261 6.26 3.76 -13.09
N THR A 262 5.44 4.57 -12.49
CA THR A 262 5.22 5.96 -12.88
C THR A 262 5.31 6.86 -11.65
N ASN A 263 5.51 8.15 -11.83
CA ASN A 263 5.59 9.09 -10.72
C ASN A 263 4.22 9.28 -10.05
N PRO A 264 4.18 9.45 -8.71
CA PRO A 264 2.95 9.76 -7.99
C PRO A 264 2.29 11.04 -8.49
N LEU A 265 0.95 11.05 -8.51
CA LEU A 265 0.17 12.23 -8.92
C LEU A 265 0.08 13.28 -7.81
N SER A 266 0.09 12.84 -6.57
CA SER A 266 -0.06 13.70 -5.39
C SER A 266 1.13 13.55 -4.46
N ARG A 267 1.54 14.64 -3.80
CA ARG A 267 2.56 14.62 -2.75
C ARG A 267 1.98 14.48 -1.34
N HIS A 268 0.65 14.42 -1.21
CA HIS A 268 -0.01 14.31 0.08
C HIS A 268 -0.33 12.85 0.39
N THR A 269 -0.03 12.43 1.62
CA THR A 269 -0.50 11.15 2.15
C THR A 269 -2.00 11.25 2.36
N HIS A 270 -2.77 10.55 1.56
CA HIS A 270 -4.22 10.61 1.59
C HIS A 270 -4.79 9.29 1.12
N ILE A 271 -5.82 8.84 1.80
CA ILE A 271 -6.66 7.73 1.36
C ILE A 271 -7.98 8.33 0.95
N SER A 272 -8.36 8.12 -0.30
CA SER A 272 -9.71 8.35 -0.80
C SER A 272 -10.15 7.09 -1.50
N SER A 273 -10.86 6.25 -0.77
CA SER A 273 -11.21 4.90 -1.23
C SER A 273 -12.70 4.74 -1.35
N PHE A 274 -13.13 4.08 -2.42
CA PHE A 274 -14.50 3.68 -2.65
C PHE A 274 -14.61 2.17 -2.53
N VAL A 275 -15.43 1.71 -1.59
CA VAL A 275 -15.66 0.27 -1.36
C VAL A 275 -17.05 -0.09 -1.82
N GLU A 276 -17.13 -0.97 -2.80
CA GLU A 276 -18.39 -1.54 -3.27
C GLU A 276 -18.77 -2.73 -2.41
N LEU A 277 -19.99 -2.75 -1.92
CA LEU A 277 -20.66 -3.91 -1.33
C LEU A 277 -21.79 -4.33 -2.23
N ARG A 278 -21.73 -5.56 -2.75
CA ARG A 278 -22.82 -6.18 -3.51
C ARG A 278 -23.47 -7.29 -2.70
N LEU A 279 -24.80 -7.25 -2.64
CA LEU A 279 -25.60 -8.24 -1.96
C LEU A 279 -26.64 -8.78 -2.94
N SER A 280 -26.62 -10.08 -3.22
CA SER A 280 -27.66 -10.73 -4.00
C SER A 280 -28.98 -10.75 -3.21
N PHE A 281 -30.11 -10.61 -3.90
CA PHE A 281 -31.41 -10.68 -3.24
C PHE A 281 -31.63 -12.02 -2.55
N LEU A 282 -31.18 -13.10 -3.16
CA LEU A 282 -31.21 -14.44 -2.54
C LEU A 282 -30.51 -14.47 -1.18
N LYS A 283 -29.39 -13.74 -1.04
CA LYS A 283 -28.67 -13.69 0.23
C LYS A 283 -29.39 -12.85 1.26
N ILE A 284 -29.97 -11.74 0.85
CA ILE A 284 -30.79 -10.90 1.73
C ILE A 284 -32.01 -11.70 2.21
N GLU A 285 -32.68 -12.45 1.31
CA GLU A 285 -33.77 -13.35 1.67
C GLU A 285 -33.40 -14.36 2.74
N GLN A 286 -32.24 -15.04 2.59
CA GLN A 286 -31.76 -16.00 3.58
C GLN A 286 -31.56 -15.38 4.96
N VAL A 287 -31.07 -14.14 5.02
CA VAL A 287 -30.91 -13.41 6.28
C VAL A 287 -32.28 -13.03 6.85
N MET A 288 -33.16 -12.47 6.02
CA MET A 288 -34.50 -12.07 6.45
C MET A 288 -35.32 -13.27 6.88
N ASP A 289 -35.22 -14.39 6.19
CA ASP A 289 -35.83 -15.64 6.64
C ASP A 289 -35.32 -16.03 8.05
N SER A 290 -34.02 -15.97 8.30
CA SER A 290 -33.47 -16.31 9.60
C SER A 290 -33.93 -15.37 10.73
N LEU A 291 -34.26 -14.13 10.40
CA LEU A 291 -34.69 -13.11 11.35
C LEU A 291 -36.22 -13.11 11.57
N LEU A 292 -36.99 -13.38 10.55
CA LEU A 292 -38.44 -13.14 10.52
C LEU A 292 -39.28 -14.44 10.52
N VAL A 293 -38.82 -15.50 9.87
CA VAL A 293 -39.59 -16.76 9.80
C VAL A 293 -39.81 -17.34 11.21
N GLY A 294 -41.05 -17.72 11.48
CA GLY A 294 -41.49 -18.21 12.78
C GLY A 294 -41.87 -17.12 13.77
N LYS A 295 -41.65 -15.85 13.48
CA LYS A 295 -42.11 -14.74 14.32
C LYS A 295 -43.61 -14.55 14.24
N GLU A 296 -44.23 -14.24 15.36
CA GLU A 296 -45.66 -13.92 15.45
C GLU A 296 -45.84 -12.40 15.29
N LEU A 297 -46.65 -12.04 14.31
CA LEU A 297 -47.15 -10.71 14.09
C LEU A 297 -48.47 -10.56 14.83
N ASN A 298 -48.59 -9.63 15.76
CA ASN A 298 -49.86 -9.31 16.41
C ASN A 298 -50.44 -8.04 15.81
N LEU A 299 -51.51 -8.20 15.05
CA LEU A 299 -52.18 -7.15 14.28
C LEU A 299 -53.51 -6.85 14.97
N GLU A 300 -53.55 -6.05 16.05
CA GLU A 300 -54.72 -5.72 16.83
C GLU A 300 -55.51 -6.96 17.38
N GLY A 301 -54.78 -7.97 17.87
CA GLY A 301 -55.37 -9.18 18.39
C GLY A 301 -55.56 -10.29 17.35
N ILE A 302 -55.22 -10.05 16.10
CA ILE A 302 -55.15 -11.05 15.04
C ILE A 302 -53.70 -11.56 15.02
N ALA A 303 -53.52 -12.85 15.26
CA ALA A 303 -52.19 -13.46 15.25
C ALA A 303 -51.87 -14.05 13.87
N ALA A 304 -50.69 -13.71 13.35
CA ALA A 304 -50.17 -14.29 12.15
C ALA A 304 -48.68 -14.63 12.34
N LYS A 305 -48.26 -15.74 11.76
CA LYS A 305 -46.89 -16.21 11.80
C LYS A 305 -46.24 -16.06 10.44
N VAL A 306 -45.01 -15.51 10.41
CA VAL A 306 -44.26 -15.40 9.15
C VAL A 306 -43.73 -16.77 8.74
N ASN A 307 -44.02 -17.19 7.53
CA ASN A 307 -43.58 -18.46 6.96
C ASN A 307 -42.44 -18.31 5.95
N ARG A 308 -42.41 -17.22 5.20
CA ARG A 308 -41.43 -16.99 4.13
C ARG A 308 -41.28 -15.49 3.84
N VAL A 309 -40.10 -15.06 3.45
CA VAL A 309 -39.83 -13.73 2.89
C VAL A 309 -39.18 -13.90 1.53
N GLU A 310 -39.75 -13.27 0.51
CA GLU A 310 -39.18 -13.20 -0.85
C GLU A 310 -38.85 -11.74 -1.15
N ILE A 311 -37.69 -11.46 -1.76
CA ILE A 311 -37.21 -10.10 -2.03
C ILE A 311 -36.96 -9.97 -3.53
N SER A 312 -37.48 -8.89 -4.12
CA SER A 312 -37.28 -8.58 -5.54
C SER A 312 -37.20 -7.07 -5.76
N PRO A 313 -36.56 -6.60 -6.85
CA PRO A 313 -36.60 -5.19 -7.22
C PRO A 313 -37.98 -4.78 -7.76
N HIS A 314 -38.37 -3.54 -7.44
CA HIS A 314 -39.62 -2.96 -7.95
C HIS A 314 -39.55 -1.43 -8.00
N GLU A 315 -39.47 -0.83 -9.18
CA GLU A 315 -39.56 0.62 -9.43
C GLU A 315 -38.70 1.51 -8.49
N GLY A 316 -37.47 1.09 -8.18
CA GLY A 316 -36.59 1.82 -7.27
C GLY A 316 -36.76 1.45 -5.78
N PHE A 317 -37.55 0.43 -5.47
CA PHE A 317 -37.75 -0.13 -4.13
C PHE A 317 -37.36 -1.60 -4.09
N LEU A 318 -37.12 -2.11 -2.90
CA LEU A 318 -37.12 -3.55 -2.64
C LEU A 318 -38.55 -3.97 -2.29
N LYS A 319 -39.15 -4.87 -3.08
CA LYS A 319 -40.42 -5.46 -2.75
C LYS A 319 -40.21 -6.73 -1.92
N TRP A 320 -40.69 -6.71 -0.68
CA TRP A 320 -40.66 -7.86 0.22
C TRP A 320 -42.03 -8.51 0.25
N ASN A 321 -42.15 -9.72 -0.23
CA ASN A 321 -43.37 -10.53 -0.15
C ASN A 321 -43.29 -11.40 1.10
N VAL A 322 -43.92 -10.99 2.16
CA VAL A 322 -43.97 -11.72 3.45
C VAL A 322 -45.18 -12.61 3.47
N THR A 323 -45.00 -13.92 3.36
CA THR A 323 -46.06 -14.92 3.50
C THR A 323 -46.35 -15.14 4.97
N VAL A 324 -47.61 -14.96 5.36
CA VAL A 324 -48.10 -15.15 6.72
C VAL A 324 -49.18 -16.20 6.80
N GLU A 325 -49.27 -16.90 7.95
CA GLU A 325 -50.25 -17.94 8.24
C GLU A 325 -50.72 -17.81 9.71
N GLY A 326 -52.01 -18.06 9.94
CA GLY A 326 -52.62 -17.99 11.28
C GLY A 326 -54.08 -17.60 11.18
N ASP A 327 -54.50 -16.63 12.01
CA ASP A 327 -55.84 -16.05 11.94
C ASP A 327 -56.14 -15.39 10.60
N ILE A 328 -55.06 -14.97 9.93
CA ILE A 328 -55.06 -14.50 8.53
C ILE A 328 -53.99 -15.26 7.76
N ASN A 329 -54.28 -15.53 6.47
CA ASN A 329 -53.38 -16.18 5.55
C ASN A 329 -53.18 -15.29 4.32
N GLY A 330 -51.99 -15.19 3.80
CA GLY A 330 -51.74 -14.48 2.54
C GLY A 330 -50.33 -13.87 2.46
N ILE A 331 -50.16 -12.99 1.48
CA ILE A 331 -48.87 -12.33 1.22
C ILE A 331 -49.06 -10.83 1.47
N ILE A 332 -48.24 -10.30 2.36
CA ILE A 332 -48.10 -8.87 2.57
C ILE A 332 -46.93 -8.41 1.68
N SER A 333 -47.17 -7.51 0.75
CA SER A 333 -46.08 -6.92 -0.05
C SER A 333 -45.69 -5.58 0.57
N LEU A 334 -44.43 -5.47 0.96
CA LEU A 334 -43.84 -4.23 1.50
C LEU A 334 -42.87 -3.62 0.48
N PHE A 335 -42.95 -2.30 0.30
CA PHE A 335 -42.03 -1.56 -0.54
C PHE A 335 -41.08 -0.81 0.38
N VAL A 336 -39.82 -1.22 0.40
CA VAL A 336 -38.83 -0.71 1.36
C VAL A 336 -37.58 -0.21 0.66
N VAL A 337 -36.91 0.74 1.33
CA VAL A 337 -35.61 1.27 0.90
C VAL A 337 -34.62 1.08 2.04
N PRO A 338 -33.41 0.54 1.79
CA PRO A 338 -32.37 0.54 2.77
C PRO A 338 -31.82 1.95 2.98
N ILE A 339 -31.74 2.34 4.24
CA ILE A 339 -31.14 3.60 4.70
C ILE A 339 -29.98 3.23 5.59
N ILE A 340 -28.84 3.91 5.41
CA ILE A 340 -27.68 3.78 6.30
C ILE A 340 -27.54 5.13 7.00
N ASP A 341 -27.66 5.12 8.32
CA ASP A 341 -27.53 6.31 9.15
C ASP A 341 -26.07 6.68 9.46
N GLU A 342 -25.87 7.81 10.13
CA GLU A 342 -24.53 8.30 10.51
C GLU A 342 -23.79 7.33 11.45
N ASP A 343 -24.52 6.51 12.23
CA ASP A 343 -23.96 5.47 13.09
C ASP A 343 -23.65 4.16 12.34
N LEU A 344 -23.79 4.18 10.99
CA LEU A 344 -23.57 3.03 10.10
C LEU A 344 -24.50 1.86 10.40
N VAL A 345 -25.70 2.17 10.86
CA VAL A 345 -26.76 1.17 11.01
C VAL A 345 -27.62 1.19 9.75
N MET A 346 -27.60 0.07 9.03
CA MET A 346 -28.50 -0.14 7.91
C MET A 346 -29.89 -0.49 8.47
N ARG A 347 -30.90 0.26 8.04
CA ARG A 347 -32.31 0.08 8.37
C ARG A 347 -33.10 0.04 7.08
N PHE A 348 -34.29 -0.54 7.14
CA PHE A 348 -35.22 -0.51 6.03
C PHE A 348 -36.37 0.42 6.37
N SER A 349 -36.57 1.46 5.55
CA SER A 349 -37.74 2.33 5.67
C SER A 349 -38.85 1.77 4.79
N ALA A 350 -40.03 1.53 5.35
CA ALA A 350 -41.19 1.11 4.59
C ALA A 350 -41.89 2.35 4.00
N PHE A 351 -42.06 2.38 2.70
CA PHE A 351 -42.73 3.46 1.96
C PHE A 351 -44.20 3.17 1.76
N ASP A 352 -44.54 1.92 1.41
CA ASP A 352 -45.89 1.50 1.07
C ASP A 352 -46.06 0.01 1.32
N TYR A 353 -47.28 -0.46 1.33
CA TYR A 353 -47.61 -1.88 1.43
C TYR A 353 -48.90 -2.26 0.70
N GLU A 354 -48.96 -3.47 0.24
CA GLU A 354 -50.15 -4.05 -0.39
C GLU A 354 -50.64 -5.24 0.45
N LEU A 355 -51.92 -5.25 0.72
CA LEU A 355 -52.57 -6.33 1.45
C LEU A 355 -53.36 -7.25 0.50
N PRO A 356 -53.48 -8.57 0.80
CA PRO A 356 -54.33 -9.48 0.05
C PRO A 356 -55.79 -9.04 0.11
N LYS A 357 -56.49 -9.09 -1.00
CA LYS A 357 -57.92 -8.82 -1.11
C LYS A 357 -58.73 -10.03 -0.63
N MET A 358 -58.64 -10.39 0.65
CA MET A 358 -59.32 -11.57 1.23
C MET A 358 -60.13 -11.17 2.46
N GLU A 359 -61.19 -11.99 2.77
CA GLU A 359 -61.94 -11.86 4.01
C GLU A 359 -60.98 -12.00 5.22
N GLY A 360 -61.09 -11.24 6.21
CA GLY A 360 -60.21 -11.18 7.38
C GLY A 360 -59.22 -9.98 7.34
N TRP A 361 -58.58 -9.69 6.23
CA TRP A 361 -57.73 -8.54 6.08
C TRP A 361 -58.50 -7.20 6.17
N ALA A 362 -59.75 -7.19 5.71
CA ALA A 362 -60.62 -6.02 5.82
C ALA A 362 -60.93 -5.58 7.27
N LYS A 363 -60.60 -6.37 8.28
CA LYS A 363 -60.77 -6.07 9.70
C LYS A 363 -59.55 -5.35 10.30
N ILE A 364 -58.42 -5.39 9.58
CA ILE A 364 -57.18 -4.76 10.05
C ILE A 364 -57.21 -3.31 9.57
N THR A 365 -57.12 -2.39 10.51
CA THR A 365 -57.04 -0.98 10.17
C THR A 365 -55.67 -0.63 9.57
N ASP A 366 -55.66 0.32 8.64
CA ASP A 366 -54.44 0.84 8.04
C ASP A 366 -53.39 1.24 9.09
N TRP A 367 -53.86 1.89 10.15
CA TRP A 367 -53.02 2.30 11.28
C TRP A 367 -52.37 1.11 12.03
N ALA A 368 -53.12 0.03 12.26
CA ALA A 368 -52.59 -1.17 12.94
C ALA A 368 -51.52 -1.88 12.09
N MET A 369 -51.75 -1.93 10.79
CA MET A 369 -50.79 -2.49 9.85
C MET A 369 -49.52 -1.65 9.80
N HIS A 370 -49.65 -0.34 9.68
CA HIS A 370 -48.51 0.55 9.67
C HIS A 370 -47.64 0.37 10.95
N ARG A 371 -48.29 0.33 12.13
CA ARG A 371 -47.57 0.07 13.39
C ARG A 371 -46.89 -1.29 13.46
N ALA A 372 -47.52 -2.32 12.94
CA ALA A 372 -46.97 -3.67 12.91
C ALA A 372 -45.72 -3.72 11.98
N ILE A 373 -45.81 -3.11 10.81
CA ILE A 373 -44.70 -3.02 9.87
C ILE A 373 -43.55 -2.26 10.53
N GLU A 374 -43.79 -1.09 11.10
CA GLU A 374 -42.78 -0.30 11.79
C GLU A 374 -42.13 -1.10 12.91
N LYS A 375 -42.89 -1.74 13.77
CA LYS A 375 -42.40 -2.48 14.93
C LYS A 375 -41.62 -3.75 14.55
N TYR A 376 -42.12 -4.54 13.59
CA TYR A 376 -41.58 -5.88 13.32
C TYR A 376 -40.65 -5.91 12.10
N VAL A 377 -40.83 -5.02 11.14
CA VAL A 377 -39.99 -4.97 9.93
C VAL A 377 -38.88 -3.93 10.14
N VAL A 378 -39.23 -2.69 10.38
CA VAL A 378 -38.26 -1.61 10.45
C VAL A 378 -37.29 -1.77 11.65
N ASN A 379 -37.87 -2.02 12.84
CA ASN A 379 -37.04 -2.07 14.07
C ASN A 379 -36.30 -3.40 14.27
N GLN A 380 -36.75 -4.52 13.68
CA GLN A 380 -36.09 -5.81 13.83
C GLN A 380 -35.15 -6.15 12.67
N SER A 381 -35.23 -5.45 11.56
CA SER A 381 -34.35 -5.63 10.39
C SER A 381 -33.18 -4.67 10.34
N SER A 382 -32.88 -4.00 11.45
CA SER A 382 -31.69 -3.16 11.52
C SER A 382 -30.41 -4.01 11.59
N TYR A 383 -29.41 -3.63 10.81
CA TYR A 383 -28.10 -4.26 10.79
C TYR A 383 -27.01 -3.24 11.10
N ASN A 384 -26.31 -3.45 12.20
CA ASN A 384 -25.18 -2.58 12.55
C ASN A 384 -23.96 -2.94 11.71
N MET A 385 -23.56 -2.04 10.83
CA MET A 385 -22.39 -2.18 9.97
C MET A 385 -21.08 -1.69 10.62
N SER A 386 -21.16 -0.99 11.76
CA SER A 386 -19.98 -0.45 12.45
C SER A 386 -18.92 -1.52 12.75
N PRO A 387 -19.28 -2.74 13.30
CA PRO A 387 -18.28 -3.78 13.57
C PRO A 387 -17.57 -4.25 12.31
N PHE A 388 -18.27 -4.18 11.17
CA PHE A 388 -17.74 -4.49 9.88
C PHE A 388 -16.70 -3.47 9.43
N LEU A 389 -16.95 -2.19 9.64
CA LEU A 389 -16.10 -1.09 9.21
C LEU A 389 -14.88 -0.94 10.11
N TYR A 390 -15.06 -1.05 11.43
CA TYR A 390 -13.95 -1.12 12.38
C TYR A 390 -13.08 -2.37 12.18
N SER A 391 -13.69 -3.47 11.70
CA SER A 391 -12.90 -4.65 11.34
C SER A 391 -12.17 -4.49 10.00
N LEU A 392 -12.57 -3.55 9.14
CA LEU A 392 -11.88 -3.26 7.88
C LEU A 392 -10.49 -2.66 8.15
N ASP A 393 -10.41 -1.70 9.08
CA ASP A 393 -9.15 -1.14 9.57
C ASP A 393 -8.24 -2.25 10.11
N ASP A 394 -8.74 -3.02 11.06
CA ASP A 394 -8.04 -4.17 11.66
C ASP A 394 -7.66 -5.24 10.61
N LEU A 395 -8.49 -5.45 9.60
CA LEU A 395 -8.26 -6.42 8.52
C LEU A 395 -7.22 -5.95 7.52
N ILE A 396 -7.25 -4.68 7.14
CA ILE A 396 -6.22 -4.08 6.29
C ILE A 396 -4.88 -4.16 7.02
N VAL A 397 -4.84 -3.72 8.28
CA VAL A 397 -3.63 -3.76 9.12
C VAL A 397 -3.16 -5.19 9.35
N ARG A 398 -4.05 -6.12 9.73
CA ARG A 398 -3.68 -7.54 9.96
C ARG A 398 -3.39 -8.29 8.66
N GLY A 399 -4.12 -8.00 7.59
CA GLY A 399 -3.90 -8.59 6.27
C GLY A 399 -2.52 -8.21 5.73
N LEU A 400 -2.19 -6.94 5.78
CA LEU A 400 -0.88 -6.45 5.41
C LEU A 400 0.20 -6.98 6.37
N ASN A 401 0.00 -6.97 7.67
CA ASN A 401 0.98 -7.46 8.64
C ASN A 401 1.21 -8.98 8.56
N LYS A 402 0.19 -9.79 8.26
CA LYS A 402 0.33 -11.26 8.15
C LYS A 402 0.93 -11.71 6.83
N SER A 403 0.67 -10.99 5.74
CA SER A 403 0.96 -11.48 4.41
C SER A 403 2.30 -11.00 3.84
N VAL A 404 2.73 -9.78 4.18
CA VAL A 404 3.88 -9.13 3.48
C VAL A 404 4.81 -8.43 4.41
N LEU A 405 4.21 -7.66 5.27
CA LEU A 405 4.92 -6.79 6.15
C LEU A 405 5.31 -7.64 7.35
N SER A 406 6.35 -8.46 7.20
CA SER A 406 6.93 -9.20 8.32
C SER A 406 6.95 -8.31 9.57
N LYS A 407 7.27 -8.85 10.73
CA LYS A 407 7.38 -8.19 12.06
C LYS A 407 8.06 -6.79 12.07
N ASN A 408 8.52 -6.34 10.94
CA ASN A 408 9.42 -5.24 10.69
C ASN A 408 8.77 -4.01 10.00
N ILE A 409 7.49 -4.09 9.60
CA ILE A 409 6.77 -2.93 9.05
C ILE A 409 5.55 -2.67 9.93
N ALA A 410 5.38 -1.44 10.36
CA ALA A 410 4.16 -0.99 11.03
C ALA A 410 3.38 -0.09 10.06
N LEU A 411 2.13 -0.45 9.82
CA LEU A 411 1.16 0.41 9.17
C LEU A 411 0.44 1.20 10.27
N ASP A 412 0.47 2.50 10.12
CA ASP A 412 -0.35 3.44 10.88
C ASP A 412 -1.45 3.94 9.96
N LEU A 413 -2.69 3.63 10.30
CA LEU A 413 -3.87 3.91 9.51
C LEU A 413 -4.84 4.72 10.37
N ASP A 414 -5.22 5.89 9.90
CA ASP A 414 -6.20 6.76 10.55
C ASP A 414 -7.33 7.05 9.55
N LEU A 415 -8.44 6.31 9.69
CA LEU A 415 -9.63 6.48 8.87
C LEU A 415 -10.56 7.48 9.55
N ASN A 416 -10.76 8.64 8.92
CA ASN A 416 -11.46 9.77 9.50
C ASN A 416 -12.95 9.79 9.16
N THR A 417 -13.32 9.37 7.96
CA THR A 417 -14.71 9.40 7.50
C THR A 417 -15.09 8.12 6.79
N PHE A 418 -16.35 7.76 6.98
CA PHE A 418 -17.00 6.67 6.28
C PHE A 418 -18.44 7.10 5.96
N THR A 419 -18.76 7.24 4.69
CA THR A 419 -20.06 7.72 4.23
C THR A 419 -20.60 6.85 3.10
N LEU A 420 -21.93 6.75 3.02
CA LEU A 420 -22.58 6.14 1.87
C LEU A 420 -22.49 7.12 0.68
N TYR A 421 -21.75 6.73 -0.36
CA TYR A 421 -21.61 7.53 -1.58
C TYR A 421 -22.76 7.31 -2.56
N SER A 422 -23.16 6.05 -2.75
CA SER A 422 -24.24 5.69 -3.67
C SER A 422 -24.88 4.37 -3.30
N LYS A 423 -26.15 4.22 -3.69
CA LYS A 423 -26.90 2.95 -3.68
C LYS A 423 -27.53 2.72 -5.06
N GLY A 424 -27.46 1.48 -5.54
CA GLY A 424 -28.03 1.07 -6.82
C GLY A 424 -28.54 -0.37 -6.79
N MET A 425 -29.39 -0.74 -7.71
CA MET A 425 -29.85 -2.12 -7.87
C MET A 425 -30.11 -2.50 -9.33
N ASN A 426 -30.08 -3.79 -9.60
CA ASN A 426 -30.53 -4.41 -10.84
C ASN A 426 -31.54 -5.52 -10.53
N GLU A 427 -31.70 -6.48 -11.44
CA GLU A 427 -32.66 -7.60 -11.28
C GLU A 427 -32.21 -8.63 -10.22
N ASP A 428 -30.91 -8.74 -9.91
CA ASP A 428 -30.33 -9.82 -9.11
C ASP A 428 -29.74 -9.35 -7.77
N GLU A 429 -29.29 -8.08 -7.68
CA GLU A 429 -28.49 -7.60 -6.58
C GLU A 429 -28.69 -6.11 -6.27
N ILE A 430 -28.35 -5.73 -5.04
CA ILE A 430 -28.22 -4.35 -4.60
C ILE A 430 -26.74 -4.00 -4.38
N GLN A 431 -26.36 -2.81 -4.83
CA GLN A 431 -25.04 -2.22 -4.69
C GLN A 431 -25.08 -1.10 -3.67
N PHE A 432 -24.09 -1.06 -2.77
CA PHE A 432 -23.75 0.08 -1.96
C PHE A 432 -22.32 0.45 -2.25
N ILE A 433 -22.05 1.75 -2.46
CA ILE A 433 -20.70 2.26 -2.58
C ILE A 433 -20.46 3.17 -1.39
N PHE A 434 -19.44 2.86 -0.60
CA PHE A 434 -19.01 3.66 0.53
C PHE A 434 -17.75 4.42 0.17
N GLN A 435 -17.68 5.67 0.59
CA GLN A 435 -16.47 6.48 0.53
C GLN A 435 -15.76 6.44 1.88
N ILE A 436 -14.47 6.19 1.86
CA ILE A 436 -13.58 6.16 3.02
C ILE A 436 -12.49 7.18 2.79
N GLU A 437 -12.30 8.07 3.76
CA GLU A 437 -11.20 9.03 3.74
C GLU A 437 -10.33 8.88 4.98
N GLY A 438 -9.02 9.14 4.80
CA GLY A 438 -8.09 9.00 5.90
C GLY A 438 -6.66 9.25 5.49
N MET A 439 -5.74 8.87 6.39
CA MET A 439 -4.30 8.93 6.19
C MET A 439 -3.67 7.58 6.48
N ALA A 440 -2.63 7.24 5.73
CA ALA A 440 -1.82 6.05 6.00
C ALA A 440 -0.33 6.39 6.00
N ALA A 441 0.39 5.81 6.95
CA ALA A 441 1.85 5.86 6.98
C ALA A 441 2.41 4.46 7.25
N LEU A 442 3.46 4.10 6.54
CA LEU A 442 4.22 2.88 6.79
C LEU A 442 5.55 3.25 7.43
N SER A 443 5.89 2.62 8.54
CA SER A 443 7.22 2.70 9.12
C SER A 443 7.92 1.35 9.03
N ILE A 444 9.15 1.37 8.56
CA ILE A 444 9.99 0.18 8.45
C ILE A 444 10.84 0.12 9.70
N LYS A 445 10.68 -0.95 10.48
CA LYS A 445 11.37 -1.17 11.74
C LYS A 445 12.63 -2.03 11.61
N ASP A 446 12.82 -2.73 10.48
CA ASP A 446 13.93 -3.67 10.29
C ASP A 446 14.07 -4.11 8.81
N LYS A 447 15.26 -4.35 8.35
CA LYS A 447 15.85 -5.08 7.20
C LYS A 447 14.94 -5.58 6.05
N VAL A 448 13.82 -4.93 5.77
CA VAL A 448 12.85 -5.41 4.76
C VAL A 448 13.40 -5.33 3.33
N PHE A 449 14.25 -4.34 3.09
CA PHE A 449 14.87 -4.12 1.78
C PHE A 449 16.18 -4.86 1.58
N LEU A 450 16.71 -5.51 2.63
CA LEU A 450 17.96 -6.24 2.52
C LEU A 450 17.68 -7.69 2.10
N LYS A 451 18.52 -8.19 1.21
CA LYS A 451 18.47 -9.57 0.77
C LYS A 451 18.61 -10.48 2.00
N ARG A 452 17.66 -11.40 2.19
CA ARG A 452 17.82 -12.46 3.19
C ARG A 452 18.86 -13.44 2.66
N GLU A 453 19.89 -13.74 3.48
CA GLU A 453 20.82 -14.84 3.23
C GLU A 453 20.10 -16.17 3.06
#